data_9bea0fee03f78cbbe06c30841449680e
#
_entry.id   9bea0fee03f78cbbe06c30841449680e
#
_cell.length_a   1.000
_cell.length_b   1.000
_cell.length_c   1.000
_cell.angle_alpha   90.00
_cell.angle_beta   90.00
_cell.angle_gamma   90.00
#
_symmetry.space_group_name_H-M   'P 1'
#
loop_
_entity.id
_entity.type
_entity.pdbx_description
1 polymer ?
#
loop_
_entity_poly.entity_id
_entity_poly.type
_entity_poly.pdbx_seq_one_letter_code
_entity_poly.pdbx_strand_id
1 'polypeptide(L)'
;DSIGFLQNNRNNLNIFQNKAYTKKRGVSSDNQFIKPYKTNSLFNKSMNTSNKKTCPLCHKELENFRYKFHINYHPSKIFDWLYLGSYRNACDKKEIKDIGINYVLNCAAECVESFPIGVKYCHLKLNDTPYFKITPHLEKATSFINQAQENNGIILVHCQLGISRSTSCVIAYMIKYMGYTAMSALDFIKKKRSQVMPNFGFLQQLMVYEKNHMGTGTVKKIEKENGDNR
;
A
#
# COMPACT_ATOMS: atom_id res chain seq x y z
N ASP A 1 42.40 14.44 -35.32
CA ASP A 1 42.53 15.85 -34.86
C ASP A 1 41.28 16.25 -34.16
N SER A 2 41.28 16.34 -32.99
CA SER A 2 41.48 17.19 -31.81
C SER A 2 40.37 16.84 -30.83
N ILE A 3 40.60 16.23 -29.71
CA ILE A 3 41.08 16.64 -28.40
C ILE A 3 40.42 17.95 -27.91
N GLY A 4 39.65 17.82 -26.86
CA GLY A 4 39.47 18.89 -25.89
C GLY A 4 38.02 19.25 -25.58
N PHE A 5 37.49 18.84 -24.49
CA PHE A 5 37.14 19.65 -23.31
C PHE A 5 36.45 18.76 -22.25
N LEU A 6 37.28 18.16 -21.40
CA LEU A 6 36.92 17.82 -20.03
C LEU A 6 37.07 19.08 -19.17
N GLN A 7 36.18 19.28 -18.28
CA GLN A 7 36.26 19.82 -16.92
C GLN A 7 35.14 20.79 -16.57
N ASN A 8 34.67 20.53 -15.35
CA ASN A 8 33.96 21.42 -14.43
C ASN A 8 32.43 21.39 -14.44
N ASN A 9 31.88 20.54 -13.56
CA ASN A 9 31.02 21.04 -12.49
C ASN A 9 30.82 19.99 -11.40
N ARG A 10 31.86 19.83 -10.55
CA ARG A 10 31.67 19.47 -9.13
C ARG A 10 31.54 20.80 -8.41
N ASN A 11 30.36 21.05 -7.83
CA ASN A 11 30.11 21.89 -6.65
C ASN A 11 28.64 22.30 -6.64
N ASN A 12 27.87 21.62 -5.83
CA ASN A 12 26.77 22.17 -5.02
C ASN A 12 26.11 21.05 -4.21
N LEU A 13 26.88 20.54 -3.27
CA LEU A 13 26.41 19.82 -2.10
C LEU A 13 26.92 20.60 -0.89
N ASN A 14 26.03 21.06 -0.08
CA ASN A 14 26.14 21.71 1.22
C ASN A 14 25.53 23.11 1.23
N ILE A 15 24.37 23.21 1.84
CA ILE A 15 23.92 24.28 2.73
C ILE A 15 22.55 23.89 3.30
N PHE A 16 22.53 23.22 4.43
CA PHE A 16 21.55 23.37 5.49
C PHE A 16 22.19 22.92 6.80
N GLN A 17 23.08 23.79 7.28
CA GLN A 17 23.54 23.74 8.67
C GLN A 17 22.69 24.68 9.53
N ASN A 18 22.21 24.10 10.62
CA ASN A 18 21.50 24.73 11.71
C ASN A 18 22.18 26.02 12.21
N LYS A 19 21.46 27.14 12.19
CA LYS A 19 21.78 28.31 13.01
C LYS A 19 21.01 28.21 14.33
N ALA A 20 21.70 27.78 15.37
CA ALA A 20 21.28 27.98 16.74
C ALA A 20 21.35 29.45 17.09
N TYR A 21 20.24 30.07 17.47
CA TYR A 21 20.16 31.40 18.01
C TYR A 21 20.41 31.35 19.52
N THR A 22 21.63 31.69 19.94
CA THR A 22 21.93 32.00 21.34
C THR A 22 21.65 33.48 21.58
N LYS A 23 20.57 33.80 22.26
CA LYS A 23 20.29 35.14 22.79
C LYS A 23 20.65 35.17 24.27
N LYS A 24 21.79 35.76 24.59
CA LYS A 24 22.15 36.13 25.97
C LYS A 24 21.13 37.14 26.49
N ARG A 25 20.49 36.88 27.61
CA ARG A 25 19.82 37.89 28.45
C ARG A 25 20.37 37.79 29.84
N GLY A 26 20.63 38.97 30.39
CA GLY A 26 21.29 39.20 31.65
C GLY A 26 20.49 38.72 32.86
N VAL A 27 21.25 38.48 33.87
CA VAL A 27 20.86 38.11 35.22
C VAL A 27 20.26 39.33 35.92
N SER A 28 19.01 39.25 36.38
CA SER A 28 18.53 40.04 37.49
C SER A 28 17.98 39.07 38.55
N SER A 29 18.60 39.17 39.71
CA SER A 29 18.26 38.48 40.93
C SER A 29 16.98 39.06 41.53
N ASP A 30 15.88 38.34 41.49
CA ASP A 30 14.79 38.51 42.47
C ASP A 30 14.18 37.16 42.77
N ASN A 31 14.57 36.65 43.93
CA ASN A 31 14.01 35.49 44.60
C ASN A 31 12.55 35.78 45.01
N GLN A 32 11.57 35.31 44.27
CA GLN A 32 10.24 35.14 44.80
C GLN A 32 9.89 33.65 44.76
N PHE A 33 9.76 33.07 45.93
CA PHE A 33 9.30 31.71 46.17
C PHE A 33 7.92 31.53 45.55
N ILE A 34 7.83 30.85 44.37
CA ILE A 34 6.58 30.38 43.83
C ILE A 34 6.26 29.03 44.52
N LYS A 35 5.25 29.04 45.38
CA LYS A 35 4.69 27.82 46.00
C LYS A 35 4.22 26.87 44.89
N PRO A 36 4.51 25.55 44.97
CA PRO A 36 4.02 24.61 44.00
C PRO A 36 2.49 24.56 44.05
N TYR A 37 1.86 24.78 42.91
CA TYR A 37 0.44 24.53 42.70
C TYR A 37 0.15 23.06 43.05
N LYS A 38 -0.73 22.85 44.03
CA LYS A 38 -1.31 21.52 44.29
C LYS A 38 -2.13 21.13 43.07
N THR A 39 -1.58 20.25 42.24
CA THR A 39 -2.34 19.60 41.17
C THR A 39 -3.47 18.81 41.83
N ASN A 40 -4.69 19.22 41.55
CA ASN A 40 -5.89 18.52 41.99
C ASN A 40 -5.85 17.07 41.51
N SER A 41 -5.86 16.14 42.45
CA SER A 41 -5.85 14.69 42.23
C SER A 41 -7.17 14.14 41.63
N LEU A 42 -8.01 15.02 41.06
CA LEU A 42 -9.31 14.63 40.49
C LEU A 42 -9.26 14.34 38.97
N PHE A 43 -8.10 14.50 38.31
CA PHE A 43 -7.99 14.21 36.86
C PHE A 43 -7.47 12.82 36.51
N ASN A 44 -7.19 11.97 37.52
CA ASN A 44 -6.59 10.64 37.32
C ASN A 44 -7.55 9.46 37.57
N LYS A 45 -8.85 9.65 37.43
CA LYS A 45 -9.81 8.53 37.53
C LYS A 45 -10.77 8.55 36.36
N SER A 46 -10.35 8.23 35.13
CA SER A 46 -11.23 7.72 34.07
C SER A 46 -10.52 7.55 32.69
N MET A 47 -9.27 7.10 32.65
CA MET A 47 -8.65 6.68 31.39
C MET A 47 -7.91 5.35 31.54
N ASN A 48 -8.56 4.35 32.09
CA ASN A 48 -7.98 3.01 32.14
C ASN A 48 -8.97 1.96 31.61
N THR A 49 -9.42 2.14 30.39
CA THR A 49 -9.73 1.02 29.52
C THR A 49 -8.71 1.11 28.39
N SER A 50 -7.62 0.37 28.50
CA SER A 50 -6.64 0.22 27.45
C SER A 50 -7.34 -0.43 26.25
N ASN A 51 -7.84 0.42 25.33
CA ASN A 51 -8.52 0.01 24.11
C ASN A 51 -7.46 -0.51 23.12
N LYS A 52 -6.74 -1.57 23.54
CA LYS A 52 -5.73 -2.25 22.74
C LYS A 52 -6.40 -3.19 21.77
N LYS A 53 -5.84 -3.28 20.58
CA LYS A 53 -6.23 -4.27 19.57
C LYS A 53 -5.03 -5.12 19.21
N THR A 54 -5.28 -6.41 19.08
CA THR A 54 -4.28 -7.36 18.63
C THR A 54 -4.31 -7.46 17.11
N CYS A 55 -3.15 -7.33 16.47
CA CYS A 55 -3.03 -7.52 15.04
C CYS A 55 -3.26 -9.00 14.68
N PRO A 56 -4.20 -9.33 13.79
CA PRO A 56 -4.48 -10.73 13.45
C PRO A 56 -3.35 -11.40 12.65
N LEU A 57 -2.41 -10.64 12.08
CA LEU A 57 -1.33 -11.16 11.26
C LEU A 57 -0.04 -11.37 12.03
N CYS A 58 0.34 -10.44 12.91
CA CYS A 58 1.59 -10.55 13.67
C CYS A 58 1.38 -10.65 15.19
N HIS A 59 0.13 -10.73 15.66
CA HIS A 59 -0.27 -10.86 17.06
C HIS A 59 0.23 -9.75 18.00
N LYS A 60 0.69 -8.63 17.44
CA LYS A 60 1.15 -7.49 18.22
C LYS A 60 -0.03 -6.73 18.82
N GLU A 61 0.00 -6.53 20.14
CA GLU A 61 -0.94 -5.65 20.82
C GLU A 61 -0.55 -4.18 20.64
N LEU A 62 -1.51 -3.35 20.24
CA LEU A 62 -1.31 -1.95 19.94
C LEU A 62 -2.47 -1.12 20.43
N GLU A 63 -2.17 0.09 20.92
CA GLU A 63 -3.19 1.12 21.17
C GLU A 63 -4.01 1.38 19.89
N ASN A 64 -5.30 1.65 20.04
CA ASN A 64 -6.25 1.74 18.92
C ASN A 64 -5.79 2.71 17.82
N PHE A 65 -5.18 3.85 18.21
CA PHE A 65 -4.65 4.81 17.22
C PHE A 65 -3.43 4.25 16.45
N ARG A 66 -2.53 3.50 17.13
CA ARG A 66 -1.38 2.85 16.49
C ARG A 66 -1.80 1.67 15.62
N TYR A 67 -2.85 0.95 16.04
CA TYR A 67 -3.40 -0.18 15.29
C TYR A 67 -3.85 0.22 13.88
N LYS A 68 -4.53 1.39 13.75
CA LYS A 68 -4.98 1.91 12.45
C LYS A 68 -3.84 2.12 11.45
N PHE A 69 -2.68 2.53 11.93
CA PHE A 69 -1.49 2.68 11.09
C PHE A 69 -0.77 1.34 10.89
N HIS A 70 -0.69 0.53 11.94
CA HIS A 70 0.01 -0.74 11.92
C HIS A 70 -0.58 -1.71 10.90
N ILE A 71 -1.89 -1.81 10.79
CA ILE A 71 -2.54 -2.73 9.85
C ILE A 71 -2.15 -2.45 8.40
N ASN A 72 -1.79 -1.21 8.07
CA ASN A 72 -1.31 -0.83 6.74
C ASN A 72 0.13 -1.28 6.45
N TYR A 73 0.88 -1.72 7.46
CA TYR A 73 2.21 -2.31 7.25
C TYR A 73 2.13 -3.73 6.70
N HIS A 74 1.00 -4.40 6.87
CA HIS A 74 0.75 -5.72 6.32
C HIS A 74 0.13 -5.66 4.93
N PRO A 75 0.24 -6.71 4.11
CA PRO A 75 -0.55 -6.82 2.90
C PRO A 75 -2.03 -6.92 3.27
N SER A 76 -2.87 -6.18 2.57
CA SER A 76 -4.31 -6.17 2.83
C SER A 76 -4.98 -7.32 2.09
N LYS A 77 -5.75 -8.14 2.80
CA LYS A 77 -6.58 -9.19 2.20
C LYS A 77 -7.74 -8.55 1.43
N ILE A 78 -7.73 -8.64 0.12
CA ILE A 78 -8.80 -8.18 -0.77
C ILE A 78 -9.85 -9.28 -0.93
N PHE A 79 -9.40 -10.48 -1.25
CA PHE A 79 -10.17 -11.74 -1.22
C PHE A 79 -9.36 -12.77 -0.43
N ASP A 80 -9.94 -13.90 -0.07
CA ASP A 80 -9.25 -14.92 0.75
C ASP A 80 -7.95 -15.43 0.12
N TRP A 81 -7.87 -15.34 -1.19
CA TRP A 81 -6.75 -15.79 -2.00
C TRP A 81 -5.94 -14.64 -2.64
N LEU A 82 -6.39 -13.35 -2.53
CA LEU A 82 -5.74 -12.20 -3.14
C LEU A 82 -5.38 -11.14 -2.09
N TYR A 83 -4.11 -10.81 -2.01
CA TYR A 83 -3.54 -9.78 -1.15
C TYR A 83 -2.97 -8.62 -1.97
N LEU A 84 -3.16 -7.40 -1.48
CA LEU A 84 -2.61 -6.17 -2.07
C LEU A 84 -1.60 -5.55 -1.10
N GLY A 85 -0.37 -5.31 -1.57
CA GLY A 85 0.70 -4.86 -0.70
C GLY A 85 1.72 -3.91 -1.33
N SER A 86 2.73 -3.60 -0.54
CA SER A 86 3.90 -2.81 -0.90
C SER A 86 5.11 -3.72 -1.19
N TYR A 87 6.19 -3.13 -1.72
CA TYR A 87 7.49 -3.78 -1.86
C TYR A 87 8.01 -4.33 -0.52
N ARG A 88 7.80 -3.59 0.58
CA ARG A 88 8.16 -4.06 1.92
C ARG A 88 7.46 -5.38 2.28
N ASN A 89 6.18 -5.51 1.95
CA ASN A 89 5.43 -6.75 2.20
C ASN A 89 6.00 -7.91 1.36
N ALA A 90 6.37 -7.66 0.12
CA ALA A 90 6.98 -8.66 -0.75
C ALA A 90 8.37 -9.11 -0.26
N CYS A 91 9.12 -8.23 0.44
CA CYS A 91 10.40 -8.55 1.03
C CYS A 91 10.31 -9.31 2.37
N ASP A 92 9.15 -9.31 3.03
CA ASP A 92 8.96 -10.04 4.29
C ASP A 92 8.69 -11.52 4.02
N LYS A 93 9.78 -12.30 3.90
CA LYS A 93 9.72 -13.74 3.60
C LYS A 93 8.95 -14.53 4.64
N LYS A 94 8.98 -14.07 5.90
CA LYS A 94 8.23 -14.72 6.98
C LYS A 94 6.74 -14.51 6.77
N GLU A 95 6.31 -13.28 6.53
CA GLU A 95 4.90 -12.95 6.28
C GLU A 95 4.36 -13.64 5.03
N ILE A 96 5.15 -13.68 3.93
CA ILE A 96 4.84 -14.42 2.71
C ILE A 96 4.55 -15.89 3.01
N LYS A 97 5.42 -16.54 3.83
CA LYS A 97 5.26 -17.94 4.21
C LYS A 97 4.06 -18.16 5.14
N ASP A 98 3.91 -17.31 6.15
CA ASP A 98 2.84 -17.44 7.17
C ASP A 98 1.44 -17.27 6.55
N ILE A 99 1.30 -16.41 5.54
CA ILE A 99 0.06 -16.25 4.76
C ILE A 99 -0.14 -17.39 3.75
N GLY A 100 0.94 -18.08 3.35
CA GLY A 100 0.91 -19.12 2.32
C GLY A 100 0.96 -18.58 0.89
N ILE A 101 1.48 -17.37 0.69
CA ILE A 101 1.60 -16.76 -0.65
C ILE A 101 2.53 -17.60 -1.52
N ASN A 102 2.01 -18.09 -2.64
CA ASN A 102 2.73 -18.88 -3.63
C ASN A 102 2.69 -18.29 -5.05
N TYR A 103 2.02 -17.13 -5.22
CA TYR A 103 2.05 -16.30 -6.41
C TYR A 103 2.40 -14.87 -6.05
N VAL A 104 3.26 -14.20 -6.82
CA VAL A 104 3.57 -12.79 -6.63
C VAL A 104 3.56 -12.06 -7.97
N LEU A 105 2.76 -11.00 -8.05
CA LEU A 105 2.72 -10.06 -9.16
C LEU A 105 3.38 -8.75 -8.72
N ASN A 106 4.59 -8.51 -9.20
CA ASN A 106 5.30 -7.24 -9.03
C ASN A 106 4.91 -6.27 -10.15
N CYS A 107 4.29 -5.16 -9.78
CA CYS A 107 3.81 -4.13 -10.72
C CYS A 107 4.77 -2.92 -10.83
N ALA A 108 5.98 -2.97 -10.26
CA ALA A 108 6.87 -1.82 -10.19
C ALA A 108 8.19 -2.08 -10.91
N ALA A 109 8.57 -1.20 -11.84
CA ALA A 109 9.81 -1.33 -12.60
C ALA A 109 11.06 -1.31 -11.71
N GLU A 110 11.01 -0.50 -10.64
CA GLU A 110 12.13 -0.26 -9.72
C GLU A 110 12.27 -1.32 -8.61
N CYS A 111 11.26 -2.19 -8.43
CA CYS A 111 11.31 -3.22 -7.38
C CYS A 111 11.93 -4.49 -7.95
N VAL A 112 13.04 -4.92 -7.37
CA VAL A 112 13.73 -6.17 -7.70
C VAL A 112 13.71 -7.07 -6.49
N GLU A 113 13.16 -8.26 -6.64
CA GLU A 113 12.98 -9.19 -5.53
C GLU A 113 13.50 -10.59 -5.87
N SER A 114 13.86 -11.31 -4.81
CA SER A 114 14.21 -12.73 -4.87
C SER A 114 13.27 -13.50 -3.97
N PHE A 115 12.49 -14.42 -4.55
CA PHE A 115 11.56 -15.25 -3.81
C PHE A 115 12.10 -16.66 -3.55
N PRO A 116 11.59 -17.34 -2.51
CA PRO A 116 11.88 -18.74 -2.27
C PRO A 116 11.48 -19.63 -3.46
N ILE A 117 12.13 -20.78 -3.58
CA ILE A 117 11.74 -21.82 -4.54
C ILE A 117 10.28 -22.21 -4.29
N GLY A 118 9.50 -22.32 -5.37
CA GLY A 118 8.07 -22.66 -5.31
C GLY A 118 7.11 -21.47 -5.40
N VAL A 119 7.59 -20.23 -5.32
CA VAL A 119 6.78 -19.04 -5.59
C VAL A 119 6.77 -18.77 -7.08
N LYS A 120 5.58 -18.73 -7.68
CA LYS A 120 5.39 -18.28 -9.07
C LYS A 120 5.42 -16.76 -9.12
N TYR A 121 6.29 -16.21 -9.95
CA TYR A 121 6.58 -14.78 -10.00
C TYR A 121 6.34 -14.19 -11.38
N CYS A 122 5.65 -13.04 -11.42
CA CYS A 122 5.48 -12.24 -12.62
C CYS A 122 5.87 -10.79 -12.35
N HIS A 123 6.74 -10.23 -13.18
CA HIS A 123 7.16 -8.83 -13.08
C HIS A 123 6.61 -8.03 -14.25
N LEU A 124 5.85 -6.98 -13.92
CA LEU A 124 5.38 -5.95 -14.84
C LEU A 124 6.15 -4.66 -14.56
N LYS A 125 6.94 -4.22 -15.51
CA LYS A 125 7.77 -3.01 -15.35
C LYS A 125 6.95 -1.75 -15.57
N LEU A 126 6.00 -1.46 -14.65
CA LEU A 126 5.16 -0.28 -14.74
C LEU A 126 5.82 0.92 -14.04
N ASN A 127 5.76 2.10 -14.68
CA ASN A 127 6.14 3.37 -14.08
C ASN A 127 4.89 4.08 -13.54
N ASP A 128 4.95 4.63 -12.31
CA ASP A 128 3.81 5.29 -11.68
C ASP A 128 3.71 6.76 -12.09
N THR A 129 3.39 6.99 -13.35
CA THR A 129 3.14 8.34 -13.89
C THR A 129 1.81 8.37 -14.63
N PRO A 130 1.09 9.51 -14.62
CA PRO A 130 -0.20 9.62 -15.32
C PRO A 130 -0.10 9.38 -16.83
N TYR A 131 1.07 9.57 -17.41
CA TYR A 131 1.32 9.42 -18.86
C TYR A 131 1.70 8.00 -19.26
N PHE A 132 2.03 7.14 -18.31
CA PHE A 132 2.41 5.75 -18.60
C PHE A 132 1.19 4.95 -19.07
N LYS A 133 1.35 4.25 -20.19
CA LYS A 133 0.30 3.41 -20.76
C LYS A 133 0.27 2.06 -20.06
N ILE A 134 -0.67 1.87 -19.11
CA ILE A 134 -0.85 0.57 -18.41
C ILE A 134 -1.65 -0.43 -19.23
N THR A 135 -2.53 0.03 -20.13
CA THR A 135 -3.45 -0.82 -20.90
C THR A 135 -2.78 -2.03 -21.55
N PRO A 136 -1.61 -1.91 -22.21
CA PRO A 136 -0.93 -3.06 -22.83
C PRO A 136 -0.47 -4.13 -21.82
N HIS A 137 -0.37 -3.78 -20.54
CA HIS A 137 0.10 -4.67 -19.48
C HIS A 137 -1.05 -5.33 -18.70
N LEU A 138 -2.28 -4.79 -18.82
CA LEU A 138 -3.42 -5.25 -18.03
C LEU A 138 -3.80 -6.68 -18.35
N GLU A 139 -3.70 -7.09 -19.60
CA GLU A 139 -4.02 -8.45 -20.02
C GLU A 139 -3.11 -9.49 -19.33
N LYS A 140 -1.80 -9.23 -19.33
CA LYS A 140 -0.84 -10.09 -18.63
C LYS A 140 -1.07 -10.09 -17.13
N ALA A 141 -1.38 -8.91 -16.53
CA ALA A 141 -1.68 -8.79 -15.11
C ALA A 141 -2.91 -9.62 -14.71
N THR A 142 -4.01 -9.41 -15.41
CA THR A 142 -5.30 -10.06 -15.11
C THR A 142 -5.24 -11.56 -15.32
N SER A 143 -4.58 -12.03 -16.38
CA SER A 143 -4.38 -13.45 -16.65
C SER A 143 -3.54 -14.12 -15.58
N PHE A 144 -2.47 -13.47 -15.09
CA PHE A 144 -1.66 -14.03 -14.02
C PHE A 144 -2.39 -14.09 -12.68
N ILE A 145 -3.21 -13.07 -12.36
CA ILE A 145 -4.05 -13.08 -11.17
C ILE A 145 -5.10 -14.22 -11.28
N ASN A 146 -5.73 -14.37 -12.44
CA ASN A 146 -6.70 -15.43 -12.69
C ASN A 146 -6.07 -16.82 -12.59
N GLN A 147 -4.86 -17.00 -13.12
CA GLN A 147 -4.11 -18.26 -12.99
C GLN A 147 -3.87 -18.64 -11.52
N ALA A 148 -3.59 -17.67 -10.65
CA ALA A 148 -3.46 -17.94 -9.22
C ALA A 148 -4.77 -18.46 -8.63
N GLN A 149 -5.89 -17.85 -8.96
CA GLN A 149 -7.22 -18.25 -8.50
C GLN A 149 -7.59 -19.65 -8.99
N GLU A 150 -7.44 -19.92 -10.29
CA GLU A 150 -7.77 -21.22 -10.90
C GLU A 150 -6.95 -22.38 -10.33
N ASN A 151 -5.72 -22.10 -9.89
CA ASN A 151 -4.85 -23.10 -9.26
C ASN A 151 -4.98 -23.13 -7.72
N ASN A 152 -6.03 -22.55 -7.14
CA ASN A 152 -6.22 -22.44 -5.68
C ASN A 152 -5.01 -21.88 -4.97
N GLY A 153 -4.28 -20.97 -5.62
CA GLY A 153 -3.12 -20.31 -5.06
C GLY A 153 -3.48 -19.04 -4.30
N ILE A 154 -2.55 -18.56 -3.47
CA ILE A 154 -2.64 -17.29 -2.76
C ILE A 154 -1.66 -16.32 -3.41
N ILE A 155 -2.18 -15.19 -3.92
CA ILE A 155 -1.40 -14.20 -4.63
C ILE A 155 -1.20 -12.91 -3.83
N LEU A 156 0.04 -12.39 -3.86
CA LEU A 156 0.35 -11.01 -3.50
C LEU A 156 0.52 -10.18 -4.78
N VAL A 157 -0.29 -9.13 -4.92
CA VAL A 157 -0.12 -8.11 -5.96
C VAL A 157 0.48 -6.87 -5.30
N HIS A 158 1.68 -6.45 -5.72
CA HIS A 158 2.35 -5.33 -5.08
C HIS A 158 3.01 -4.37 -6.08
N CYS A 159 3.33 -3.18 -5.58
CA CYS A 159 4.22 -2.22 -6.23
C CYS A 159 5.10 -1.58 -5.13
N GLN A 160 5.67 -0.40 -5.35
CA GLN A 160 6.51 0.25 -4.34
C GLN A 160 5.74 0.51 -3.01
N LEU A 161 4.57 1.12 -3.07
CA LEU A 161 3.78 1.50 -1.90
C LEU A 161 2.47 0.71 -1.75
N GLY A 162 2.04 0.00 -2.78
CA GLY A 162 0.74 -0.67 -2.80
C GLY A 162 -0.43 0.32 -2.85
N ILE A 163 -0.28 1.42 -3.61
CA ILE A 163 -1.23 2.53 -3.69
C ILE A 163 -1.83 2.68 -5.08
N SER A 164 -1.00 2.69 -6.14
CA SER A 164 -1.43 3.04 -7.50
C SER A 164 -1.31 1.86 -8.48
N ARG A 165 -0.11 1.46 -8.90
CA ARG A 165 0.13 0.44 -9.95
C ARG A 165 -0.49 -0.93 -9.64
N SER A 166 -0.20 -1.47 -8.48
CA SER A 166 -0.76 -2.77 -8.05
C SER A 166 -2.28 -2.70 -7.88
N THR A 167 -2.80 -1.60 -7.33
CA THR A 167 -4.24 -1.36 -7.22
C THR A 167 -4.91 -1.34 -8.59
N SER A 168 -4.27 -0.69 -9.58
CA SER A 168 -4.79 -0.65 -10.96
C SER A 168 -4.87 -2.04 -11.60
N CYS A 169 -3.89 -2.91 -11.35
CA CYS A 169 -3.92 -4.28 -11.84
C CYS A 169 -5.04 -5.10 -11.17
N VAL A 170 -5.28 -4.92 -9.87
CA VAL A 170 -6.39 -5.57 -9.16
C VAL A 170 -7.74 -5.06 -9.67
N ILE A 171 -7.90 -3.74 -9.88
CA ILE A 171 -9.11 -3.16 -10.46
C ILE A 171 -9.38 -3.77 -11.85
N ALA A 172 -8.37 -3.85 -12.72
CA ALA A 172 -8.52 -4.44 -14.04
C ALA A 172 -8.96 -5.92 -13.97
N TYR A 173 -8.41 -6.69 -13.02
CA TYR A 173 -8.86 -8.05 -12.76
C TYR A 173 -10.34 -8.11 -12.35
N MET A 174 -10.77 -7.24 -11.42
CA MET A 174 -12.15 -7.18 -10.96
C MET A 174 -13.11 -6.76 -12.09
N ILE A 175 -12.69 -5.87 -12.99
CA ILE A 175 -13.46 -5.51 -14.18
C ILE A 175 -13.65 -6.74 -15.06
N LYS A 176 -12.55 -7.39 -15.46
CA LYS A 176 -12.55 -8.44 -16.47
C LYS A 176 -13.23 -9.72 -16.02
N TYR A 177 -12.97 -10.17 -14.80
CA TYR A 177 -13.39 -11.49 -14.31
C TYR A 177 -14.55 -11.43 -13.32
N MET A 178 -14.82 -10.29 -12.71
CA MET A 178 -15.83 -10.16 -11.66
C MET A 178 -16.95 -9.17 -12.01
N GLY A 179 -16.87 -8.48 -13.16
CA GLY A 179 -17.94 -7.60 -13.65
C GLY A 179 -18.10 -6.29 -12.85
N TYR A 180 -17.05 -5.87 -12.12
CA TYR A 180 -17.07 -4.58 -11.44
C TYR A 180 -16.85 -3.45 -12.44
N THR A 181 -17.39 -2.25 -12.13
CA THR A 181 -16.91 -1.02 -12.76
C THR A 181 -15.58 -0.62 -12.14
N ALA A 182 -14.78 0.21 -12.82
CA ALA A 182 -13.52 0.72 -12.28
C ALA A 182 -13.71 1.41 -10.92
N MET A 183 -14.78 2.19 -10.79
CA MET A 183 -15.06 2.92 -9.56
C MET A 183 -15.57 2.01 -8.45
N SER A 184 -16.47 1.06 -8.74
CA SER A 184 -16.96 0.13 -7.72
C SER A 184 -15.85 -0.81 -7.21
N ALA A 185 -14.93 -1.22 -8.09
CA ALA A 185 -13.72 -1.97 -7.69
C ALA A 185 -12.81 -1.13 -6.80
N LEU A 186 -12.57 0.12 -7.17
CA LEU A 186 -11.76 1.04 -6.34
C LEU A 186 -12.38 1.23 -4.95
N ASP A 187 -13.69 1.46 -4.86
CA ASP A 187 -14.39 1.64 -3.59
C ASP A 187 -14.34 0.37 -2.72
N PHE A 188 -14.49 -0.81 -3.35
CA PHE A 188 -14.36 -2.08 -2.66
C PHE A 188 -12.96 -2.27 -2.06
N ILE A 189 -11.91 -2.01 -2.85
CA ILE A 189 -10.52 -2.13 -2.40
C ILE A 189 -10.23 -1.10 -1.30
N LYS A 190 -10.74 0.13 -1.43
CA LYS A 190 -10.54 1.22 -0.48
C LYS A 190 -11.07 0.93 0.92
N LYS A 191 -12.17 0.16 1.02
CA LYS A 191 -12.71 -0.32 2.30
C LYS A 191 -11.75 -1.28 3.03
N LYS A 192 -10.90 -2.01 2.29
CA LYS A 192 -9.94 -2.99 2.83
C LYS A 192 -8.52 -2.43 2.97
N ARG A 193 -8.15 -1.48 2.12
CA ARG A 193 -6.88 -0.77 2.11
C ARG A 193 -7.13 0.71 1.82
N SER A 194 -7.33 1.50 2.85
CA SER A 194 -7.81 2.90 2.74
C SER A 194 -6.87 3.84 1.96
N GLN A 195 -5.60 3.51 1.90
CA GLN A 195 -4.57 4.32 1.24
C GLN A 195 -4.51 4.17 -0.28
N VAL A 196 -5.30 3.27 -0.89
CA VAL A 196 -5.26 3.07 -2.34
C VAL A 196 -5.75 4.30 -3.08
N MET A 197 -4.97 4.70 -4.09
CA MET A 197 -5.25 5.86 -4.93
C MET A 197 -4.48 5.71 -6.25
N PRO A 198 -5.03 5.00 -7.24
CA PRO A 198 -4.45 4.99 -8.57
C PRO A 198 -4.27 6.41 -9.11
N ASN A 199 -3.19 6.68 -9.81
CA ASN A 199 -3.01 7.98 -10.44
C ASN A 199 -4.10 8.22 -11.50
N PHE A 200 -4.36 9.49 -11.81
CA PHE A 200 -5.46 9.89 -12.67
C PHE A 200 -5.40 9.26 -14.08
N GLY A 201 -4.20 9.18 -14.67
CA GLY A 201 -4.04 8.58 -15.99
C GLY A 201 -4.35 7.08 -16.01
N PHE A 202 -4.07 6.37 -14.89
CA PHE A 202 -4.45 4.97 -14.75
C PHE A 202 -5.94 4.79 -14.58
N LEU A 203 -6.61 5.66 -13.81
CA LEU A 203 -8.06 5.61 -13.67
C LEU A 203 -8.76 5.84 -15.02
N GLN A 204 -8.30 6.80 -15.81
CA GLN A 204 -8.85 7.02 -17.16
C GLN A 204 -8.70 5.77 -18.04
N GLN A 205 -7.51 5.14 -18.04
CA GLN A 205 -7.27 3.93 -18.81
C GLN A 205 -8.12 2.74 -18.32
N LEU A 206 -8.35 2.63 -17.01
CA LEU A 206 -9.23 1.60 -16.46
C LEU A 206 -10.70 1.80 -16.83
N MET A 207 -11.19 3.04 -16.93
CA MET A 207 -12.52 3.34 -17.42
C MET A 207 -12.70 2.98 -18.91
N VAL A 208 -11.65 3.16 -19.72
CA VAL A 208 -11.63 2.70 -21.12
C VAL A 208 -11.59 1.18 -21.17
N TYR A 209 -10.77 0.55 -20.35
CA TYR A 209 -10.67 -0.91 -20.24
C TYR A 209 -12.02 -1.53 -19.83
N GLU A 210 -12.73 -0.93 -18.89
CA GLU A 210 -14.09 -1.32 -18.49
C GLU A 210 -15.05 -1.34 -19.67
N LYS A 211 -15.12 -0.25 -20.47
CA LYS A 211 -16.00 -0.16 -21.64
C LYS A 211 -15.76 -1.30 -22.63
N ASN A 212 -14.51 -1.67 -22.83
CA ASN A 212 -14.13 -2.74 -23.76
C ASN A 212 -14.50 -4.15 -23.24
N HIS A 213 -14.68 -4.33 -21.93
CA HIS A 213 -14.97 -5.63 -21.32
C HIS A 213 -16.44 -5.80 -20.93
N MET A 214 -17.17 -4.74 -20.62
CA MET A 214 -18.60 -4.81 -20.29
C MET A 214 -19.50 -5.18 -21.48
N GLY A 215 -18.99 -4.98 -22.73
CA GLY A 215 -19.71 -5.36 -23.96
C GLY A 215 -19.57 -6.81 -24.39
N THR A 216 -18.66 -7.60 -23.79
CA THR A 216 -18.27 -8.94 -24.30
C THR A 216 -18.98 -10.10 -23.61
N GLY A 217 -19.96 -9.86 -22.74
CA GLY A 217 -20.88 -10.91 -22.23
C GLY A 217 -20.26 -12.05 -21.39
N THR A 218 -18.99 -11.96 -21.00
CA THR A 218 -18.29 -13.00 -20.21
C THR A 218 -18.36 -12.76 -18.70
N VAL A 219 -19.38 -12.05 -18.24
CA VAL A 219 -19.61 -11.89 -16.79
C VAL A 219 -20.23 -13.19 -16.27
N LYS A 220 -19.43 -14.07 -15.68
CA LYS A 220 -19.98 -15.08 -14.76
C LYS A 220 -20.65 -14.30 -13.63
N LYS A 221 -21.98 -14.32 -13.59
CA LYS A 221 -22.75 -13.84 -12.45
C LYS A 221 -22.26 -14.56 -11.22
N ILE A 222 -21.62 -13.83 -10.31
CA ILE A 222 -21.39 -14.33 -8.96
C ILE A 222 -22.79 -14.38 -8.34
N GLU A 223 -23.33 -15.58 -8.20
CA GLU A 223 -24.52 -15.82 -7.37
C GLU A 223 -24.16 -15.35 -5.96
N LYS A 224 -24.96 -14.41 -5.47
CA LYS A 224 -24.87 -13.96 -4.08
C LYS A 224 -25.21 -15.17 -3.22
N GLU A 225 -24.22 -15.71 -2.52
CA GLU A 225 -24.49 -16.52 -1.34
C GLU A 225 -25.05 -15.59 -0.25
N ASN A 226 -26.34 -15.33 -0.36
CA ASN A 226 -27.13 -14.86 0.76
C ASN A 226 -27.43 -16.13 1.60
N GLY A 227 -26.56 -16.41 2.53
CA GLY A 227 -26.85 -17.30 3.64
C GLY A 227 -28.00 -16.70 4.46
N ASP A 228 -29.20 -17.09 4.09
CA ASP A 228 -30.40 -16.87 4.88
C ASP A 228 -30.37 -17.89 6.02
N ASN A 229 -29.94 -17.46 7.19
CA ASN A 229 -30.12 -18.20 8.42
C ASN A 229 -31.48 -17.81 9.02
N ARG A 230 -32.45 -18.67 8.78
CA ARG A 230 -33.63 -18.79 9.66
C ARG A 230 -33.32 -19.66 10.87
#